data_9a5e7d52c959b27e0331564d685a44bb
#
_entry.id   9a5e7d52c959b27e0331564d685a44bb
#
_cell.length_a   1.000
_cell.length_b   1.000
_cell.length_c   1.000
_cell.angle_alpha   90.00
_cell.angle_beta   90.00
_cell.angle_gamma   90.00
#
_symmetry.space_group_name_H-M   'P 1'
#
loop_
_entity.id
_entity.type
_entity.pdbx_description
1 polymer ?
#
loop_
_entity_poly.entity_id
_entity_poly.type
_entity_poly.pdbx_seq_one_letter_code
_entity_poly.pdbx_strand_id
1 'polypeptide(L)'
;MDGGVGRIADARHHAVAFLDQSRADHGLPVSARARDLTQLVVSELVTNALKYAPGPVLMELRISAQAVDVVVWDSDPIVPAARPADPDRIGQHGLEIVKAVTQDLFTEREPVGKRITARIALSDAFSSDTVRR
;
A
#
# COMPACT_ATOMS: atom_id res chain seq x y z
N MET A 1 -20.71 14.03 -0.79
CA MET A 1 -19.52 14.02 -1.61
C MET A 1 -18.81 12.69 -1.48
N ASP A 2 -18.59 12.08 -2.55
CA ASP A 2 -17.96 10.77 -2.55
C ASP A 2 -16.49 10.85 -2.95
N GLY A 3 -15.88 12.00 -2.71
CA GLY A 3 -14.48 12.21 -3.08
C GLY A 3 -13.56 11.13 -2.59
N GLY A 4 -13.85 10.58 -1.40
CA GLY A 4 -13.02 9.52 -0.85
C GLY A 4 -13.04 8.27 -1.71
N VAL A 5 -14.23 7.86 -2.17
CA VAL A 5 -14.37 6.67 -3.00
C VAL A 5 -13.69 6.87 -4.34
N GLY A 6 -13.89 8.04 -4.96
CA GLY A 6 -13.24 8.35 -6.23
C GLY A 6 -11.73 8.38 -6.10
N ARG A 7 -11.24 8.95 -5.01
CA ARG A 7 -9.79 9.03 -4.77
C ARG A 7 -9.18 7.64 -4.59
N ILE A 8 -9.89 6.73 -3.93
CA ILE A 8 -9.40 5.37 -3.75
C ILE A 8 -9.33 4.66 -5.10
N ALA A 9 -10.38 4.78 -5.91
CA ALA A 9 -10.39 4.17 -7.24
C ALA A 9 -9.29 4.74 -8.12
N ASP A 10 -9.09 6.05 -8.08
CA ASP A 10 -8.03 6.70 -8.86
C ASP A 10 -6.66 6.21 -8.43
N ALA A 11 -6.44 6.03 -7.13
CA ALA A 11 -5.18 5.54 -6.60
C ALA A 11 -4.91 4.11 -7.10
N ARG A 12 -5.94 3.26 -7.10
CA ARG A 12 -5.79 1.89 -7.62
C ARG A 12 -5.45 1.90 -9.10
N HIS A 13 -6.15 2.71 -9.88
CA HIS A 13 -5.91 2.79 -11.32
C HIS A 13 -4.49 3.29 -11.60
N HIS A 14 -4.04 4.27 -10.84
CA HIS A 14 -2.69 4.77 -10.96
C HIS A 14 -1.65 3.67 -10.68
N ALA A 15 -1.90 2.89 -9.65
CA ALA A 15 -0.98 1.81 -9.29
C ALA A 15 -0.91 0.74 -10.37
N VAL A 16 -2.06 0.35 -10.93
CA VAL A 16 -2.10 -0.64 -12.00
C VAL A 16 -1.36 -0.11 -13.23
N ALA A 17 -1.61 1.14 -13.60
CA ALA A 17 -0.93 1.75 -14.74
C ALA A 17 0.58 1.78 -14.52
N PHE A 18 1.01 2.10 -13.31
CA PHE A 18 2.43 2.13 -12.97
C PHE A 18 3.07 0.75 -13.15
N LEU A 19 2.42 -0.30 -12.65
CA LEU A 19 2.94 -1.65 -12.77
C LEU A 19 2.97 -2.12 -14.22
N ASP A 20 1.91 -1.85 -14.97
CA ASP A 20 1.85 -2.24 -16.36
C ASP A 20 2.90 -1.50 -17.19
N GLN A 21 3.13 -0.22 -16.90
CA GLN A 21 4.13 0.58 -17.58
C GLN A 21 5.53 0.09 -17.24
N SER A 22 5.77 -0.25 -15.98
CA SER A 22 7.08 -0.75 -15.55
C SER A 22 7.40 -2.07 -16.22
N ARG A 23 6.40 -2.93 -16.38
CA ARG A 23 6.59 -4.20 -17.05
C ARG A 23 6.91 -3.96 -18.53
N ALA A 24 6.20 -3.04 -19.17
CA ALA A 24 6.43 -2.75 -20.57
C ALA A 24 7.79 -2.09 -20.82
N ASP A 25 8.17 -1.14 -19.97
CA ASP A 25 9.38 -0.36 -20.18
C ASP A 25 10.64 -1.08 -19.74
N HIS A 26 10.56 -1.88 -18.68
CA HIS A 26 11.75 -2.46 -18.06
C HIS A 26 11.73 -3.98 -18.03
N GLY A 27 10.67 -4.60 -18.55
CA GLY A 27 10.59 -6.05 -18.57
C GLY A 27 10.50 -6.69 -17.20
N LEU A 28 10.02 -5.96 -16.21
CA LEU A 28 9.94 -6.51 -14.86
C LEU A 28 8.85 -7.57 -14.75
N PRO A 29 9.11 -8.64 -14.00
CA PRO A 29 8.17 -9.77 -13.91
C PRO A 29 7.09 -9.52 -12.86
N VAL A 30 6.10 -8.72 -13.20
CA VAL A 30 4.99 -8.43 -12.31
C VAL A 30 3.96 -9.55 -12.43
N SER A 31 3.82 -10.36 -11.39
CA SER A 31 2.85 -11.45 -11.40
C SER A 31 1.42 -10.92 -11.26
N ALA A 32 0.45 -11.73 -11.64
CA ALA A 32 -0.95 -11.39 -11.45
C ALA A 32 -1.25 -11.19 -9.96
N ARG A 33 -0.65 -12.02 -9.12
CA ARG A 33 -0.81 -11.90 -7.68
C ARG A 33 -0.28 -10.57 -7.17
N ALA A 34 0.92 -10.18 -7.63
CA ALA A 34 1.49 -8.90 -7.22
C ALA A 34 0.61 -7.73 -7.64
N ARG A 35 0.06 -7.79 -8.84
CA ARG A 35 -0.83 -6.75 -9.34
C ARG A 35 -2.09 -6.65 -8.50
N ASP A 36 -2.68 -7.77 -8.14
CA ASP A 36 -3.89 -7.79 -7.31
C ASP A 36 -3.58 -7.32 -5.89
N LEU A 37 -2.48 -7.81 -5.31
CA LEU A 37 -2.10 -7.40 -3.95
C LEU A 37 -1.79 -5.92 -3.87
N THR A 38 -1.15 -5.37 -4.91
CA THR A 38 -0.85 -3.94 -4.93
C THR A 38 -2.13 -3.13 -4.89
N GLN A 39 -3.14 -3.53 -5.65
CA GLN A 39 -4.42 -2.83 -5.62
C GLN A 39 -5.08 -2.90 -4.25
N LEU A 40 -5.04 -4.06 -3.63
CA LEU A 40 -5.59 -4.24 -2.28
C LEU A 40 -4.87 -3.34 -1.28
N VAL A 41 -3.54 -3.35 -1.31
CA VAL A 41 -2.74 -2.56 -0.39
C VAL A 41 -2.99 -1.07 -0.59
N VAL A 42 -3.04 -0.62 -1.84
CA VAL A 42 -3.33 0.79 -2.14
C VAL A 42 -4.69 1.18 -1.57
N SER A 43 -5.70 0.34 -1.79
CA SER A 43 -7.04 0.62 -1.29
C SER A 43 -7.05 0.75 0.22
N GLU A 44 -6.39 -0.16 0.92
CA GLU A 44 -6.41 -0.15 2.37
C GLU A 44 -5.62 1.01 2.95
N LEU A 45 -4.45 1.31 2.40
CA LEU A 45 -3.63 2.40 2.92
C LEU A 45 -4.28 3.76 2.66
N VAL A 46 -4.82 3.95 1.46
CA VAL A 46 -5.46 5.22 1.13
C VAL A 46 -6.75 5.40 1.93
N THR A 47 -7.54 4.34 2.06
CA THR A 47 -8.75 4.37 2.88
C THR A 47 -8.42 4.78 4.31
N ASN A 48 -7.39 4.15 4.88
CA ASN A 48 -6.97 4.44 6.22
C ASN A 48 -6.55 5.90 6.37
N ALA A 49 -5.78 6.40 5.43
CA ALA A 49 -5.31 7.79 5.46
C ALA A 49 -6.48 8.77 5.37
N LEU A 50 -7.40 8.53 4.44
CA LEU A 50 -8.54 9.42 4.27
C LEU A 50 -9.47 9.42 5.47
N LYS A 51 -9.52 8.29 6.17
CA LYS A 51 -10.41 8.13 7.30
C LYS A 51 -9.92 8.87 8.54
N TYR A 52 -8.61 8.90 8.75
CA TYR A 52 -8.05 9.44 10.00
C TYR A 52 -7.30 10.74 9.84
N ALA A 53 -6.93 11.10 8.62
CA ALA A 53 -6.15 12.29 8.39
C ALA A 53 -7.02 13.40 7.81
N PRO A 54 -7.01 14.59 8.42
CA PRO A 54 -7.85 15.69 7.92
C PRO A 54 -7.27 16.39 6.71
N GLY A 55 -6.00 16.19 6.43
CA GLY A 55 -5.31 16.92 5.36
C GLY A 55 -5.11 16.10 4.11
N PRO A 56 -4.25 16.59 3.23
CA PRO A 56 -3.97 15.88 1.97
C PRO A 56 -3.30 14.54 2.22
N VAL A 57 -3.51 13.64 1.28
CA VAL A 57 -2.89 12.32 1.27
C VAL A 57 -2.06 12.21 0.00
N LEU A 58 -0.80 11.82 0.14
CA LEU A 58 0.09 11.62 -0.98
C LEU A 58 0.43 10.15 -1.12
N MET A 59 0.52 9.67 -2.35
CA MET A 59 0.91 8.30 -2.62
C MET A 59 2.06 8.30 -3.61
N GLU A 60 3.03 7.45 -3.36
CA GLU A 60 4.15 7.25 -4.27
C GLU A 60 4.34 5.76 -4.49
N LEU A 61 4.71 5.37 -5.70
CA LEU A 61 5.01 3.99 -6.02
C LEU A 61 6.47 3.91 -6.45
N ARG A 62 7.20 2.96 -5.87
CA ARG A 62 8.59 2.73 -6.21
C ARG A 62 8.74 1.27 -6.57
N ILE A 63 9.53 0.99 -7.59
CA ILE A 63 9.68 -0.39 -8.04
C ILE A 63 11.15 -0.72 -8.23
N SER A 64 11.50 -1.96 -7.86
CA SER A 64 12.80 -2.54 -8.11
C SER A 64 12.60 -3.83 -8.86
N ALA A 65 13.68 -4.56 -9.11
CA ALA A 65 13.56 -5.83 -9.82
C ALA A 65 12.75 -6.87 -9.03
N GLN A 66 12.63 -6.71 -7.73
CA GLN A 66 12.06 -7.74 -6.87
C GLN A 66 10.79 -7.33 -6.15
N ALA A 67 10.54 -6.03 -6.02
CA ALA A 67 9.43 -5.59 -5.20
C ALA A 67 8.90 -4.24 -5.65
N VAL A 68 7.64 -3.98 -5.32
CA VAL A 68 7.06 -2.65 -5.44
C VAL A 68 6.74 -2.15 -4.04
N ASP A 69 7.05 -0.88 -3.78
CA ASP A 69 6.71 -0.21 -2.54
C ASP A 69 5.56 0.75 -2.80
N VAL A 70 4.52 0.62 -2.00
CA VAL A 70 3.42 1.59 -1.96
C VAL A 70 3.69 2.48 -0.75
N VAL A 71 3.87 3.77 -0.98
CA VAL A 71 4.18 4.74 0.07
C VAL A 71 3.05 5.73 0.17
N VAL A 72 2.51 5.89 1.37
CA VAL A 72 1.39 6.81 1.60
C VAL A 72 1.76 7.74 2.74
N TRP A 73 1.67 9.05 2.50
CA TRP A 73 1.86 10.09 3.50
C TRP A 73 0.51 10.69 3.86
N ASP A 74 0.28 10.90 5.15
CA ASP A 74 -0.91 11.61 5.58
C ASP A 74 -0.56 12.51 6.76
N SER A 75 -1.53 13.34 7.16
CA SER A 75 -1.30 14.35 8.19
C SER A 75 -1.60 13.86 9.61
N ASP A 76 -1.98 12.60 9.78
CA ASP A 76 -2.29 12.06 11.09
C ASP A 76 -1.02 11.56 11.76
N PRO A 77 -0.58 12.17 12.86
CA PRO A 77 0.68 11.76 13.51
C PRO A 77 0.57 10.49 14.33
N ILE A 78 -0.62 9.95 14.52
CA ILE A 78 -0.81 8.76 15.34
C ILE A 78 -0.45 7.53 14.54
N VAL A 79 0.52 6.78 15.05
CA VAL A 79 0.92 5.52 14.43
C VAL A 79 -0.22 4.52 14.55
N PRO A 80 -0.60 3.82 13.48
CA PRO A 80 -1.78 2.94 13.51
C PRO A 80 -1.76 1.93 14.66
N ALA A 81 -0.60 1.39 14.99
CA ALA A 81 -0.50 0.41 16.08
C ALA A 81 -0.85 0.98 17.43
N ALA A 82 -0.82 2.30 17.59
CA ALA A 82 -1.15 2.95 18.85
C ALA A 82 -2.63 3.30 18.97
N ARG A 83 -3.43 3.09 17.93
CA ARG A 83 -4.85 3.36 17.99
C ARG A 83 -5.56 2.28 18.78
N PRO A 84 -6.49 2.66 19.65
CA PRO A 84 -7.28 1.67 20.36
C PRO A 84 -8.11 0.84 19.41
N ALA A 85 -8.31 -0.41 19.73
CA ALA A 85 -9.21 -1.25 18.97
C ALA A 85 -10.63 -0.75 19.12
N ASP A 86 -11.35 -0.68 18.00
CA ASP A 86 -12.73 -0.22 17.99
C ASP A 86 -13.48 -1.08 16.98
N PRO A 87 -14.27 -2.04 17.45
CA PRO A 87 -14.95 -2.96 16.54
C PRO A 87 -15.96 -2.28 15.62
N ASP A 88 -16.40 -1.08 15.97
CA ASP A 88 -17.34 -0.36 15.12
C ASP A 88 -16.64 0.47 14.05
N ARG A 89 -15.32 0.51 14.07
CA ARG A 89 -14.56 1.35 13.15
C ARG A 89 -14.31 0.60 11.85
N ILE A 90 -14.92 1.08 10.78
CA ILE A 90 -14.74 0.48 9.46
C ILE A 90 -13.30 0.67 9.02
N GLY A 91 -12.70 -0.38 8.48
CA GLY A 91 -11.33 -0.30 7.98
C GLY A 91 -10.27 -0.59 9.03
N GLN A 92 -10.68 -0.87 10.26
CA GLN A 92 -9.72 -1.18 11.31
C GLN A 92 -8.89 -2.42 10.96
N HIS A 93 -9.51 -3.38 10.29
CA HIS A 93 -8.81 -4.61 9.91
C HIS A 93 -7.99 -4.47 8.63
N GLY A 94 -8.09 -3.33 7.96
CA GLY A 94 -7.38 -3.12 6.71
C GLY A 94 -5.87 -3.24 6.85
N LEU A 95 -5.30 -2.66 7.91
CA LEU A 95 -3.86 -2.74 8.13
C LEU A 95 -3.41 -4.14 8.49
N GLU A 96 -4.26 -4.93 9.14
CA GLU A 96 -3.95 -6.32 9.41
C GLU A 96 -3.86 -7.11 8.11
N ILE A 97 -4.76 -6.82 7.17
CA ILE A 97 -4.72 -7.46 5.86
C ILE A 97 -3.44 -7.08 5.13
N VAL A 98 -3.11 -5.79 5.13
CA VAL A 98 -1.88 -5.32 4.49
C VAL A 98 -0.67 -6.02 5.07
N LYS A 99 -0.61 -6.10 6.38
CA LYS A 99 0.50 -6.74 7.07
C LYS A 99 0.62 -8.21 6.68
N ALA A 100 -0.51 -8.88 6.50
CA ALA A 100 -0.52 -10.30 6.17
C ALA A 100 -0.04 -10.58 4.74
N VAL A 101 -0.22 -9.64 3.81
CA VAL A 101 0.07 -9.90 2.39
C VAL A 101 1.34 -9.22 1.89
N THR A 102 2.00 -8.42 2.72
CA THR A 102 3.20 -7.71 2.31
C THR A 102 4.45 -8.40 2.85
N GLN A 103 5.58 -8.17 2.17
CA GLN A 103 6.88 -8.61 2.67
C GLN A 103 7.27 -7.80 3.89
N ASP A 104 7.08 -6.50 3.82
CA ASP A 104 7.43 -5.56 4.88
C ASP A 104 6.41 -4.45 4.94
N LEU A 105 6.22 -3.94 6.15
CA LEU A 105 5.34 -2.82 6.39
C LEU A 105 6.04 -1.90 7.39
N PHE A 106 6.33 -0.67 6.97
CA PHE A 106 7.04 0.30 7.80
C PHE A 106 6.15 1.51 8.06
N THR A 107 6.14 1.98 9.30
CA THR A 107 5.45 3.22 9.63
C THR A 107 6.46 4.16 10.25
N GLU A 108 6.57 5.37 9.72
CA GLU A 108 7.52 6.36 10.19
C GLU A 108 6.81 7.67 10.45
N ARG A 109 7.16 8.31 11.57
CA ARG A 109 6.68 9.64 11.84
C ARG A 109 7.40 10.63 10.95
N GLU A 110 6.64 11.63 10.50
CA GLU A 110 7.18 12.71 9.69
C GLU A 110 6.98 14.00 10.44
N PRO A 111 7.64 15.11 10.05
CA PRO A 111 7.40 16.39 10.71
C PRO A 111 5.92 16.77 10.73
N VAL A 112 5.19 16.39 9.69
CA VAL A 112 3.74 16.58 9.66
C VAL A 112 3.14 15.22 9.31
N GLY A 113 2.56 14.55 10.31
CA GLY A 113 1.87 13.30 10.07
C GLY A 113 2.78 12.09 10.08
N LYS A 114 2.56 11.18 9.13
CA LYS A 114 3.30 9.93 9.06
C LYS A 114 3.41 9.42 7.64
N ARG A 115 4.30 8.46 7.47
CA ARG A 115 4.50 7.77 6.19
C ARG A 115 4.40 6.27 6.45
N ILE A 116 3.59 5.58 5.66
CA ILE A 116 3.49 4.13 5.71
C ILE A 116 4.02 3.60 4.39
N THR A 117 4.93 2.64 4.46
CA THR A 117 5.50 1.98 3.29
C THR A 117 5.18 0.50 3.34
N ALA A 118 4.53 -0.01 2.30
CA ALA A 118 4.21 -1.43 2.17
C ALA A 118 4.98 -2.00 0.99
N ARG A 119 5.74 -3.06 1.23
CA ARG A 119 6.54 -3.71 0.19
C ARG A 119 5.89 -5.01 -0.25
N ILE A 120 5.71 -5.17 -1.54
CA ILE A 120 5.04 -6.32 -2.14
C ILE A 120 5.98 -6.99 -3.12
N ALA A 121 6.15 -8.31 -2.99
CA ALA A 121 7.00 -9.06 -3.91
C ALA A 121 6.37 -9.06 -5.31
N LEU A 122 7.18 -8.81 -6.35
CA LEU A 122 6.69 -8.77 -7.72
C LEU A 122 6.42 -10.15 -8.29
N SER A 123 7.15 -11.16 -7.83
CA SER A 123 7.13 -12.48 -8.44
C SER A 123 6.87 -13.55 -7.40
N ASP A 124 6.02 -14.49 -7.73
CA ASP A 124 5.75 -15.62 -6.86
C ASP A 124 6.97 -16.55 -6.79
N ALA A 125 7.77 -16.59 -7.85
CA ALA A 125 8.97 -17.42 -7.88
C ALA A 125 9.99 -17.01 -6.84
N PHE A 126 9.99 -15.75 -6.46
CA PHE A 126 10.90 -15.26 -5.44
C PHE A 126 10.70 -16.01 -4.12
N SER A 127 9.45 -16.21 -3.73
CA SER A 127 9.15 -16.93 -2.50
C SER A 127 9.64 -18.37 -2.57
N SER A 128 9.48 -18.99 -3.73
CA SER A 128 9.93 -20.36 -3.91
C SER A 128 11.44 -20.48 -3.73
N ASP A 129 12.18 -19.53 -4.26
CA ASP A 129 13.63 -19.53 -4.10
C ASP A 129 14.02 -19.43 -2.65
N THR A 130 13.34 -18.58 -1.91
CA THR A 130 13.61 -18.41 -0.50
C THR A 130 13.36 -19.71 0.25
N VAL A 131 12.29 -20.39 -0.09
CA VAL A 131 11.93 -21.63 0.59
C VAL A 131 12.99 -22.69 0.43
N ARG A 132 13.62 -22.75 -0.70
CA ARG A 132 14.64 -23.76 -0.95
C ARG A 132 15.88 -23.59 -0.09
N ARG A 133 16.07 -22.43 0.49
CA ARG A 133 17.22 -22.20 1.38
C ARG A 133 16.92 -22.80 2.74
#